data_82e63156988a67158488db2ca9724ecc
#
_entry.id   82e63156988a67158488db2ca9724ecc
#
_cell.length_a   1.000
_cell.length_b   1.000
_cell.length_c   1.000
_cell.angle_alpha   90.00
_cell.angle_beta   90.00
_cell.angle_gamma   90.00
#
_symmetry.space_group_name_H-M   'P 1'
#
loop_
_entity.id
_entity.type
_entity.pdbx_description
1 polymer ?
#
loop_
_entity_poly.entity_id
_entity_poly.type
_entity_poly.pdbx_seq_one_letter_code
_entity_poly.pdbx_strand_id
1 'polypeptide(L)'
;MAPLTLDEKDLLHRGIRHLMVDSLQPRDLTDEAALKNPPDISDFLNTALKVDVQKLLSASFNIARAIDLEMLLEWKDNLDQFSLFHEGWIIEPKGDITYVYTRHGLMIVGGTGDNVYEQDALLIVDLGGNDRYLNGAGASRIGHPFSMVIDFSGDDVYLSGADHAQGAGILGGGFLIDLGGDDRYLAENFAQGAGVLGVGMLIDTGGRDEYRCHSFCQGAGFLGVGLIAESGGNDQYHAAVYAQGFGFIRGLGLMLEGAGDDRYFAGGIYPDYREPGKAYLSMSQGFGYGIRPWGDLAGASGGIGILDDARGNDQYLGDYFSQGAGYWYGLGILNDSAGHDLYTAGRYSQGAGIHLAAGILTDASGDDHYLARYGVSQGCGHDLAVGFLLDNGGNDRYIGGTLSQGAGNGNGFGVLSDNGGNDEYYLRDQGQGHGNTETFRRLDSFGILFDTGGGKDRYSLGGHNNKVNLHPQWGIQADLP
;
A
#
# COMPACT_ATOMS: atom_id res chain seq x y z
N MET A 1 -18.80 -25.69 2.11
CA MET A 1 -17.68 -26.02 3.02
C MET A 1 -18.21 -26.12 4.44
N ALA A 2 -17.64 -26.97 5.29
CA ALA A 2 -17.96 -26.96 6.70
C ALA A 2 -17.52 -25.63 7.35
N PRO A 3 -18.25 -25.08 8.32
CA PRO A 3 -17.84 -23.88 9.03
C PRO A 3 -16.53 -24.15 9.78
N LEU A 4 -15.67 -23.13 9.86
CA LEU A 4 -14.43 -23.20 10.64
C LEU A 4 -14.76 -23.46 12.11
N THR A 5 -13.99 -24.34 12.74
CA THR A 5 -14.03 -24.55 14.18
C THR A 5 -13.52 -23.33 14.94
N LEU A 6 -13.74 -23.26 16.24
CA LEU A 6 -13.19 -22.18 17.06
C LEU A 6 -11.67 -22.19 17.06
N ASP A 7 -11.05 -23.39 17.14
CA ASP A 7 -9.58 -23.54 17.09
C ASP A 7 -9.00 -23.08 15.76
N GLU A 8 -9.69 -23.36 14.64
CA GLU A 8 -9.27 -22.90 13.32
C GLU A 8 -9.36 -21.38 13.17
N LYS A 9 -10.39 -20.76 13.73
CA LYS A 9 -10.52 -19.29 13.75
C LYS A 9 -9.43 -18.65 14.61
N ASP A 10 -9.15 -19.24 15.77
CA ASP A 10 -8.09 -18.78 16.66
C ASP A 10 -6.70 -18.97 16.04
N LEU A 11 -6.47 -20.08 15.33
CA LEU A 11 -5.24 -20.29 14.56
C LEU A 11 -5.04 -19.19 13.48
N LEU A 12 -6.10 -18.86 12.73
CA LEU A 12 -6.04 -17.80 11.75
C LEU A 12 -5.72 -16.45 12.39
N HIS A 13 -6.40 -16.08 13.46
CA HIS A 13 -6.19 -14.82 14.14
C HIS A 13 -4.75 -14.67 14.67
N ARG A 14 -4.26 -15.67 15.39
CA ARG A 14 -2.89 -15.67 15.92
C ARG A 14 -1.84 -15.75 14.81
N GLY A 15 -2.10 -16.54 13.79
CA GLY A 15 -1.19 -16.71 12.67
C GLY A 15 -1.01 -15.44 11.84
N ILE A 16 -2.08 -14.67 11.62
CA ILE A 16 -2.02 -13.36 10.95
C ILE A 16 -1.09 -12.42 11.70
N ARG A 17 -1.32 -12.23 13.01
CA ARG A 17 -0.48 -11.37 13.84
C ARG A 17 0.98 -11.82 13.85
N HIS A 18 1.21 -13.13 14.00
CA HIS A 18 2.55 -13.69 14.02
C HIS A 18 3.31 -13.43 12.72
N LEU A 19 2.65 -13.64 11.56
CA LEU A 19 3.27 -13.43 10.25
C LEU A 19 3.60 -11.95 9.97
N MET A 20 2.75 -11.04 10.41
CA MET A 20 2.83 -9.63 10.02
C MET A 20 3.46 -8.72 11.10
N VAL A 21 3.30 -9.03 12.37
CA VAL A 21 3.75 -8.18 13.48
C VAL A 21 4.87 -8.84 14.27
N ASP A 22 4.62 -10.04 14.79
CA ASP A 22 5.58 -10.69 15.69
C ASP A 22 6.86 -11.14 14.97
N SER A 23 6.77 -11.44 13.66
CA SER A 23 7.93 -11.78 12.84
C SER A 23 8.90 -10.60 12.62
N LEU A 24 8.42 -9.38 12.81
CA LEU A 24 9.19 -8.14 12.66
C LEU A 24 9.94 -7.73 13.92
N GLN A 25 9.63 -8.31 15.09
CA GLN A 25 10.34 -7.97 16.31
C GLN A 25 11.86 -8.03 16.09
N PRO A 26 12.63 -7.02 16.58
CA PRO A 26 14.09 -7.03 16.44
C PRO A 26 14.63 -8.31 17.08
N ARG A 27 14.91 -9.27 16.26
CA ARG A 27 15.56 -10.50 16.69
C ARG A 27 17.04 -10.29 16.45
N ASP A 28 17.82 -10.66 17.44
CA ASP A 28 19.23 -10.84 17.22
C ASP A 28 19.36 -11.90 16.11
N LEU A 29 19.72 -11.47 14.90
CA LEU A 29 19.76 -12.32 13.69
C LEU A 29 20.78 -13.46 13.81
N THR A 30 21.51 -13.52 14.92
CA THR A 30 22.39 -14.63 15.29
C THR A 30 21.66 -15.78 15.99
N ASP A 31 20.39 -15.59 16.35
CA ASP A 31 19.64 -16.60 17.09
C ASP A 31 18.76 -17.43 16.12
N GLU A 32 19.37 -18.51 15.55
CA GLU A 32 18.62 -19.57 14.85
C GLU A 32 17.51 -20.19 15.71
N ALA A 33 17.54 -19.97 17.03
CA ALA A 33 16.50 -20.43 17.95
C ALA A 33 15.21 -19.60 17.87
N ALA A 34 15.25 -18.37 17.36
CA ALA A 34 14.07 -17.52 17.20
C ALA A 34 13.13 -17.98 16.08
N LEU A 35 13.61 -18.83 15.16
CA LEU A 35 12.77 -19.53 14.16
C LEU A 35 12.04 -20.76 14.74
N LYS A 36 12.19 -21.06 16.01
CA LYS A 36 11.82 -22.37 16.61
C LYS A 36 10.36 -22.55 16.97
N ASN A 37 9.47 -21.60 16.90
CA ASN A 37 8.01 -21.84 17.00
C ASN A 37 7.18 -20.71 16.38
N PRO A 38 7.24 -20.49 15.06
CA PRO A 38 6.08 -19.90 14.41
C PRO A 38 4.94 -20.90 14.48
N PRO A 39 3.67 -20.50 14.59
CA PRO A 39 2.60 -21.36 14.14
C PRO A 39 3.01 -21.79 12.73
N ASP A 40 2.99 -23.10 12.48
CA ASP A 40 3.48 -23.62 11.21
C ASP A 40 2.76 -22.87 10.10
N ILE A 41 3.53 -22.10 9.32
CA ILE A 41 2.98 -21.30 8.20
C ILE A 41 2.11 -22.21 7.33
N SER A 42 2.49 -23.47 7.20
CA SER A 42 1.76 -24.48 6.46
C SER A 42 0.38 -24.76 7.10
N ASP A 43 0.27 -24.86 8.41
CA ASP A 43 -0.99 -25.07 9.12
C ASP A 43 -1.89 -23.83 9.00
N PHE A 44 -1.32 -22.63 9.13
CA PHE A 44 -2.04 -21.39 8.88
C PHE A 44 -2.58 -21.31 7.45
N LEU A 45 -1.72 -21.53 6.43
CA LEU A 45 -2.13 -21.46 5.03
C LEU A 45 -3.15 -22.55 4.69
N ASN A 46 -2.99 -23.78 5.20
CA ASN A 46 -3.94 -24.85 5.00
C ASN A 46 -5.30 -24.53 5.64
N THR A 47 -5.33 -23.85 6.77
CA THR A 47 -6.56 -23.40 7.42
C THR A 47 -7.19 -22.24 6.66
N ALA A 48 -6.38 -21.27 6.20
CA ALA A 48 -6.82 -20.16 5.37
C ALA A 48 -7.48 -20.64 4.06
N LEU A 49 -6.97 -21.70 3.45
CA LEU A 49 -7.57 -22.31 2.25
C LEU A 49 -8.98 -22.90 2.48
N LYS A 50 -9.40 -23.12 3.74
CA LYS A 50 -10.77 -23.55 4.06
C LYS A 50 -11.77 -22.39 4.06
N VAL A 51 -11.29 -21.15 4.12
CA VAL A 51 -12.13 -19.94 4.00
C VAL A 51 -12.63 -19.82 2.57
N ASP A 52 -13.92 -19.67 2.38
CA ASP A 52 -14.50 -19.38 1.08
C ASP A 52 -14.37 -17.89 0.78
N VAL A 53 -13.11 -17.48 0.53
CA VAL A 53 -12.75 -16.07 0.28
C VAL A 53 -13.58 -15.49 -0.86
N GLN A 54 -13.89 -16.29 -1.89
CA GLN A 54 -14.69 -15.81 -3.02
C GLN A 54 -16.10 -15.38 -2.61
N LYS A 55 -16.77 -16.14 -1.75
CA LYS A 55 -18.09 -15.75 -1.24
C LYS A 55 -18.02 -14.54 -0.34
N LEU A 56 -17.00 -14.47 0.49
CA LEU A 56 -16.79 -13.34 1.40
C LEU A 56 -16.52 -12.07 0.59
N LEU A 57 -15.61 -12.11 -0.38
CA LEU A 57 -15.35 -11.00 -1.29
C LEU A 57 -16.63 -10.58 -2.03
N SER A 58 -17.38 -11.55 -2.59
CA SER A 58 -18.62 -11.26 -3.32
C SER A 58 -19.68 -10.59 -2.42
N ALA A 59 -19.80 -11.03 -1.16
CA ALA A 59 -20.72 -10.40 -0.22
C ALA A 59 -20.29 -8.95 0.11
N SER A 60 -19.02 -8.75 0.41
CA SER A 60 -18.45 -7.42 0.73
C SER A 60 -18.55 -6.46 -0.47
N PHE A 61 -18.23 -6.94 -1.68
CA PHE A 61 -18.40 -6.12 -2.90
C PHE A 61 -19.86 -5.78 -3.20
N ASN A 62 -20.81 -6.66 -2.90
CA ASN A 62 -22.23 -6.32 -3.04
C ASN A 62 -22.65 -5.21 -2.08
N ILE A 63 -22.08 -5.17 -0.89
CA ILE A 63 -22.31 -4.09 0.08
C ILE A 63 -21.64 -2.80 -0.42
N ALA A 64 -20.36 -2.85 -0.79
CA ALA A 64 -19.63 -1.70 -1.32
C ALA A 64 -20.34 -1.07 -2.53
N ARG A 65 -20.87 -1.90 -3.44
CA ARG A 65 -21.66 -1.43 -4.59
C ARG A 65 -23.03 -0.85 -4.23
N ALA A 66 -23.53 -1.12 -3.05
CA ALA A 66 -24.77 -0.52 -2.55
C ALA A 66 -24.53 0.84 -1.90
N ILE A 67 -23.28 1.20 -1.63
CA ILE A 67 -22.88 2.54 -1.20
C ILE A 67 -22.90 3.43 -2.44
N ASP A 68 -23.77 4.39 -2.45
CA ASP A 68 -23.89 5.41 -3.49
C ASP A 68 -23.24 6.70 -2.96
N LEU A 69 -21.97 6.87 -3.28
CA LEU A 69 -21.19 8.01 -2.78
C LEU A 69 -21.76 9.34 -3.31
N GLU A 70 -22.24 9.38 -4.56
CA GLU A 70 -22.86 10.57 -5.12
C GLU A 70 -24.12 10.95 -4.32
N MET A 71 -24.94 9.96 -3.97
CA MET A 71 -26.12 10.17 -3.12
C MET A 71 -25.72 10.62 -1.71
N LEU A 72 -24.69 10.07 -1.12
CA LEU A 72 -24.21 10.48 0.22
C LEU A 72 -23.71 11.93 0.19
N LEU A 73 -22.94 12.32 -0.82
CA LEU A 73 -22.48 13.71 -1.00
C LEU A 73 -23.67 14.67 -1.24
N GLU A 74 -24.67 14.25 -2.03
CA GLU A 74 -25.90 15.04 -2.20
C GLU A 74 -26.65 15.21 -0.87
N TRP A 75 -26.69 14.18 -0.04
CA TRP A 75 -27.28 14.27 1.30
C TRP A 75 -26.48 15.19 2.21
N LYS A 76 -25.15 15.09 2.21
CA LYS A 76 -24.26 16.00 2.95
C LYS A 76 -24.61 17.46 2.66
N ASP A 77 -24.70 17.84 1.38
CA ASP A 77 -24.98 19.21 0.95
C ASP A 77 -26.40 19.70 1.33
N ASN A 78 -27.31 18.80 1.66
CA ASN A 78 -28.72 19.09 1.93
C ASN A 78 -29.18 18.64 3.31
N LEU A 79 -28.28 18.28 4.25
CA LEU A 79 -28.63 17.79 5.59
C LEU A 79 -29.60 18.73 6.33
N ASP A 80 -29.47 20.04 6.19
CA ASP A 80 -30.33 21.04 6.80
C ASP A 80 -31.80 21.02 6.28
N GLN A 81 -32.02 20.34 5.14
CA GLN A 81 -33.33 20.22 4.49
C GLN A 81 -34.01 18.87 4.75
N PHE A 82 -33.24 17.86 5.22
CA PHE A 82 -33.79 16.55 5.53
C PHE A 82 -34.30 16.49 6.97
N SER A 83 -35.63 16.60 7.14
CA SER A 83 -36.23 16.06 8.34
C SER A 83 -36.45 14.57 8.14
N LEU A 84 -35.60 13.75 8.74
CA LEU A 84 -35.74 12.29 8.75
C LEU A 84 -36.94 11.89 9.63
N PHE A 85 -38.18 12.20 9.16
CA PHE A 85 -39.37 11.71 9.76
C PHE A 85 -39.79 10.38 9.15
N HIS A 86 -39.41 9.29 9.81
CA HIS A 86 -40.16 8.04 9.67
C HIS A 86 -40.94 7.81 10.96
N GLU A 87 -42.22 7.48 10.85
CA GLU A 87 -43.06 7.23 12.03
C GLU A 87 -42.41 6.21 12.95
N GLY A 88 -41.95 6.64 14.11
CA GLY A 88 -41.33 5.81 15.14
C GLY A 88 -39.86 6.11 15.47
N TRP A 89 -39.17 6.98 14.76
CA TRP A 89 -37.78 7.37 15.01
C TRP A 89 -37.75 8.89 15.26
N ILE A 90 -37.42 9.30 16.48
CA ILE A 90 -37.10 10.70 16.78
C ILE A 90 -35.58 10.79 16.75
N ILE A 91 -35.05 11.37 15.69
CA ILE A 91 -33.67 11.84 15.64
C ILE A 91 -33.71 13.30 16.00
N GLU A 92 -33.28 13.68 17.19
CA GLU A 92 -33.13 15.10 17.55
C GLU A 92 -31.79 15.58 16.98
N PRO A 93 -31.74 16.62 16.13
CA PRO A 93 -30.56 17.03 15.39
C PRO A 93 -29.58 17.88 16.22
N LYS A 94 -29.35 17.59 17.48
CA LYS A 94 -28.37 18.28 18.33
C LYS A 94 -27.70 17.35 19.31
N GLY A 95 -26.54 16.85 18.93
CA GLY A 95 -25.50 16.43 19.86
C GLY A 95 -25.75 15.19 20.71
N ASP A 96 -26.75 14.38 20.38
CA ASP A 96 -27.06 13.16 21.12
C ASP A 96 -26.92 11.92 20.23
N ILE A 97 -26.27 10.89 20.78
CA ILE A 97 -26.14 9.57 20.15
C ILE A 97 -27.41 8.75 20.41
N THR A 98 -27.98 8.21 19.34
CA THR A 98 -29.14 7.31 19.41
C THR A 98 -28.71 5.87 19.12
N TYR A 99 -29.03 4.95 20.03
CA TYR A 99 -28.73 3.53 19.90
C TYR A 99 -29.95 2.75 19.40
N VAL A 100 -29.80 1.98 18.34
CA VAL A 100 -30.86 1.18 17.74
C VAL A 100 -30.45 -0.28 17.73
N TYR A 101 -31.11 -1.09 18.55
CA TYR A 101 -30.84 -2.54 18.60
C TYR A 101 -31.70 -3.27 17.56
N THR A 102 -31.04 -3.86 16.58
CA THR A 102 -31.70 -4.65 15.54
C THR A 102 -31.43 -6.15 15.74
N ARG A 103 -32.18 -7.00 15.03
CA ARG A 103 -31.88 -8.44 14.99
C ARG A 103 -30.50 -8.79 14.38
N HIS A 104 -29.87 -7.85 13.68
CA HIS A 104 -28.60 -8.04 13.00
C HIS A 104 -27.42 -7.44 13.76
N GLY A 105 -27.65 -6.57 14.72
CA GLY A 105 -26.64 -5.90 15.54
C GLY A 105 -27.07 -4.52 15.98
N LEU A 106 -26.19 -3.85 16.67
CA LEU A 106 -26.33 -2.47 17.10
C LEU A 106 -26.14 -1.52 15.91
N MET A 107 -27.01 -0.54 15.77
CA MET A 107 -26.82 0.64 14.92
C MET A 107 -26.75 1.88 15.81
N ILE A 108 -25.92 2.84 15.45
CA ILE A 108 -25.73 4.10 16.17
C ILE A 108 -25.97 5.22 15.17
N VAL A 109 -26.70 6.25 15.59
CA VAL A 109 -26.89 7.47 14.81
C VAL A 109 -26.45 8.64 15.69
N GLY A 110 -25.48 9.40 15.24
CA GLY A 110 -25.03 10.66 15.82
C GLY A 110 -25.75 11.86 15.21
N GLY A 111 -25.79 12.96 15.94
CA GLY A 111 -26.32 14.24 15.49
C GLY A 111 -25.27 15.09 14.79
N THR A 112 -25.48 16.41 14.73
CA THR A 112 -24.55 17.36 14.11
C THR A 112 -23.64 18.06 15.12
N GLY A 113 -23.51 17.54 16.32
CA GLY A 113 -22.64 18.08 17.37
C GLY A 113 -21.58 17.06 17.76
N ASP A 114 -20.53 17.52 18.43
CA ASP A 114 -19.39 16.68 18.82
C ASP A 114 -19.80 15.46 19.65
N ASN A 115 -19.52 14.27 19.15
CA ASN A 115 -19.89 12.98 19.73
C ASN A 115 -18.67 12.16 20.15
N VAL A 116 -18.87 11.12 20.96
CA VAL A 116 -17.83 10.15 21.31
C VAL A 116 -18.35 8.74 21.13
N TYR A 117 -17.74 7.99 20.22
CA TYR A 117 -18.11 6.61 19.88
C TYR A 117 -17.16 5.62 20.54
N GLU A 118 -17.62 4.95 21.61
CA GLU A 118 -16.83 3.95 22.35
C GLU A 118 -17.22 2.51 22.01
N GLN A 119 -18.41 2.29 21.44
CA GLN A 119 -18.94 0.96 21.16
C GLN A 119 -18.86 0.63 19.68
N ASP A 120 -18.42 -0.60 19.37
CA ASP A 120 -18.52 -1.12 18.01
C ASP A 120 -19.98 -1.41 17.64
N ALA A 121 -20.33 -1.13 16.40
CA ALA A 121 -21.66 -1.31 15.88
C ALA A 121 -21.64 -2.00 14.50
N LEU A 122 -22.79 -2.50 14.10
CA LEU A 122 -23.04 -2.94 12.74
C LEU A 122 -22.95 -1.79 11.75
N LEU A 123 -23.53 -0.64 12.15
CA LEU A 123 -23.53 0.61 11.39
C LEU A 123 -23.50 1.79 12.35
N ILE A 124 -22.62 2.73 12.09
CA ILE A 124 -22.64 4.07 12.67
C ILE A 124 -22.91 5.05 11.52
N VAL A 125 -23.83 5.97 11.72
CA VAL A 125 -24.04 7.10 10.84
C VAL A 125 -23.96 8.35 11.70
N ASP A 126 -22.98 9.19 11.45
CA ASP A 126 -22.86 10.51 12.04
C ASP A 126 -23.26 11.58 11.04
N LEU A 127 -23.95 12.61 11.51
CA LEU A 127 -24.45 13.70 10.68
C LEU A 127 -23.52 14.92 10.68
N GLY A 128 -22.44 14.88 11.46
CA GLY A 128 -21.40 15.89 11.54
C GLY A 128 -21.14 16.37 12.95
N GLY A 129 -20.09 17.12 13.12
CA GLY A 129 -19.52 17.53 14.40
C GLY A 129 -18.02 17.22 14.37
N ASN A 130 -17.27 17.62 15.39
CA ASN A 130 -15.88 17.19 15.53
C ASN A 130 -15.82 16.00 16.48
N ASP A 131 -15.85 14.81 15.93
CA ASP A 131 -16.16 13.59 16.63
C ASP A 131 -14.93 12.79 17.09
N ARG A 132 -15.15 11.86 17.97
CA ARG A 132 -14.09 10.97 18.45
C ARG A 132 -14.53 9.52 18.40
N TYR A 133 -13.93 8.77 17.52
CA TYR A 133 -14.15 7.35 17.36
C TYR A 133 -13.07 6.59 18.16
N LEU A 134 -13.43 6.13 19.36
CA LEU A 134 -12.54 5.37 20.26
C LEU A 134 -12.76 3.85 20.14
N ASN A 135 -13.59 3.44 19.22
CA ASN A 135 -13.93 2.06 18.88
C ASN A 135 -13.16 1.57 17.63
N GLY A 136 -13.61 0.47 17.03
CA GLY A 136 -13.02 -0.07 15.80
C GLY A 136 -13.35 0.71 14.52
N ALA A 137 -14.17 1.75 14.57
CA ALA A 137 -14.54 2.61 13.44
C ALA A 137 -14.74 1.84 12.13
N GLY A 138 -15.83 1.08 12.03
CA GLY A 138 -16.16 0.33 10.82
C GLY A 138 -15.36 -0.96 10.59
N ALA A 139 -14.51 -1.40 11.52
CA ALA A 139 -13.73 -2.62 11.35
C ALA A 139 -14.54 -3.89 11.67
N SER A 140 -14.42 -4.90 10.78
CA SER A 140 -14.92 -6.25 11.06
C SER A 140 -13.90 -7.08 11.82
N ARG A 141 -14.39 -8.08 12.56
CA ARG A 141 -13.57 -9.03 13.32
C ARG A 141 -14.29 -10.35 13.55
N ILE A 142 -13.60 -11.33 14.09
CA ILE A 142 -14.20 -12.62 14.44
C ILE A 142 -15.40 -12.41 15.38
N GLY A 143 -16.57 -12.88 14.98
CA GLY A 143 -17.83 -12.67 15.70
C GLY A 143 -18.63 -11.43 15.26
N HIS A 144 -18.01 -10.47 14.57
CA HIS A 144 -18.63 -9.31 13.97
C HIS A 144 -18.16 -9.17 12.52
N PRO A 145 -18.69 -10.00 11.59
CA PRO A 145 -18.15 -10.12 10.24
C PRO A 145 -18.46 -8.92 9.33
N PHE A 146 -19.19 -7.95 9.83
CA PHE A 146 -19.52 -6.72 9.12
C PHE A 146 -19.59 -5.54 10.10
N SER A 147 -18.99 -4.43 9.71
CA SER A 147 -19.13 -3.14 10.37
C SER A 147 -18.95 -2.02 9.35
N MET A 148 -19.69 -0.93 9.52
CA MET A 148 -19.62 0.27 8.67
C MET A 148 -19.76 1.51 9.52
N VAL A 149 -18.97 2.54 9.18
CA VAL A 149 -19.15 3.93 9.64
C VAL A 149 -19.34 4.79 8.40
N ILE A 150 -20.27 5.72 8.48
CA ILE A 150 -20.46 6.83 7.55
C ILE A 150 -20.48 8.09 8.38
N ASP A 151 -19.47 8.94 8.21
CA ASP A 151 -19.40 10.27 8.76
C ASP A 151 -19.69 11.31 7.67
N PHE A 152 -20.48 12.31 7.96
CA PHE A 152 -20.85 13.29 6.97
C PHE A 152 -20.00 14.55 7.00
N SER A 153 -19.43 14.92 8.13
CA SER A 153 -18.54 16.09 8.20
C SER A 153 -18.01 16.35 9.60
N GLY A 154 -16.82 16.87 9.68
CA GLY A 154 -16.22 17.33 10.94
C GLY A 154 -14.71 17.24 10.86
N ASP A 155 -13.99 17.85 11.81
CA ASP A 155 -12.58 17.58 11.98
C ASP A 155 -12.45 16.47 13.04
N ASP A 156 -12.35 15.22 12.59
CA ASP A 156 -12.59 14.05 13.40
C ASP A 156 -11.31 13.38 13.91
N VAL A 157 -11.45 12.59 14.96
CA VAL A 157 -10.35 11.79 15.50
C VAL A 157 -10.75 10.33 15.60
N TYR A 158 -10.23 9.53 14.71
CA TYR A 158 -10.32 8.08 14.71
C TYR A 158 -9.12 7.51 15.48
N LEU A 159 -9.31 7.12 16.74
CA LEU A 159 -8.25 6.65 17.61
C LEU A 159 -8.50 5.22 18.08
N SER A 160 -7.69 4.29 17.65
CA SER A 160 -7.71 2.92 18.14
C SER A 160 -6.34 2.48 18.64
N GLY A 161 -6.26 2.12 19.90
CA GLY A 161 -5.09 1.45 20.50
C GLY A 161 -5.10 -0.09 20.35
N ALA A 162 -6.07 -0.63 19.63
CA ALA A 162 -6.20 -2.07 19.35
C ALA A 162 -5.90 -2.38 17.88
N ASP A 163 -5.49 -3.62 17.62
CA ASP A 163 -5.46 -4.12 16.25
C ASP A 163 -6.90 -4.18 15.68
N HIS A 164 -7.04 -4.05 14.36
CA HIS A 164 -8.30 -4.12 13.62
C HIS A 164 -9.19 -2.88 13.84
N ALA A 165 -8.94 -1.84 13.08
CA ALA A 165 -9.67 -0.58 13.17
C ALA A 165 -9.83 0.11 11.82
N GLN A 166 -10.65 1.16 11.80
CA GLN A 166 -10.73 2.13 10.71
C GLN A 166 -10.97 1.46 9.35
N GLY A 167 -12.13 0.83 9.21
CA GLY A 167 -12.54 0.17 7.99
C GLY A 167 -11.83 -1.15 7.67
N ALA A 168 -11.09 -1.74 8.62
CA ALA A 168 -10.40 -3.00 8.38
C ALA A 168 -11.36 -4.20 8.24
N GLY A 169 -11.11 -5.05 7.24
CA GLY A 169 -11.88 -6.27 6.97
C GLY A 169 -11.14 -7.55 7.34
N ILE A 170 -11.40 -8.09 8.55
CA ILE A 170 -10.77 -9.33 9.03
C ILE A 170 -11.79 -10.47 9.04
N LEU A 171 -11.62 -11.45 8.16
CA LEU A 171 -12.59 -12.53 7.96
C LEU A 171 -14.03 -12.02 7.75
N GLY A 172 -14.14 -10.83 7.13
CA GLY A 172 -15.37 -10.09 6.97
C GLY A 172 -15.23 -8.86 6.09
N GLY A 173 -16.22 -7.97 6.14
CA GLY A 173 -16.20 -6.66 5.49
C GLY A 173 -16.18 -5.54 6.52
N GLY A 174 -15.20 -4.66 6.43
CA GLY A 174 -15.08 -3.45 7.23
C GLY A 174 -15.10 -2.22 6.33
N PHE A 175 -15.83 -1.17 6.72
CA PHE A 175 -16.02 0.01 5.89
C PHE A 175 -16.03 1.27 6.76
N LEU A 176 -15.21 2.24 6.42
CA LEU A 176 -15.23 3.59 6.94
C LEU A 176 -15.33 4.54 5.77
N ILE A 177 -16.33 5.42 5.81
CA ILE A 177 -16.55 6.45 4.80
C ILE A 177 -16.67 7.75 5.54
N ASP A 178 -15.72 8.63 5.29
CA ASP A 178 -15.71 10.01 5.74
C ASP A 178 -15.98 10.93 4.56
N LEU A 179 -16.85 11.90 4.75
CA LEU A 179 -17.21 12.82 3.70
C LEU A 179 -16.59 14.21 3.90
N GLY A 180 -15.52 14.26 4.70
CA GLY A 180 -14.55 15.36 4.77
C GLY A 180 -14.54 16.18 6.04
N GLY A 181 -13.40 16.70 6.29
CA GLY A 181 -12.91 17.42 7.45
C GLY A 181 -11.38 17.41 7.43
N ASP A 182 -10.72 18.04 8.36
CA ASP A 182 -9.27 17.86 8.59
C ASP A 182 -9.09 16.78 9.66
N ASP A 183 -8.90 15.50 9.24
CA ASP A 183 -9.11 14.33 10.07
C ASP A 183 -7.80 13.68 10.57
N ARG A 184 -7.93 12.86 11.62
CA ARG A 184 -6.79 12.15 12.18
C ARG A 184 -7.10 10.68 12.40
N TYR A 185 -6.48 9.83 11.61
CA TYR A 185 -6.61 8.38 11.64
C TYR A 185 -5.40 7.76 12.36
N LEU A 186 -5.55 7.43 13.63
CA LEU A 186 -4.47 6.93 14.50
C LEU A 186 -4.74 5.49 14.91
N ALA A 187 -3.93 4.56 14.43
CA ALA A 187 -4.11 3.14 14.68
C ALA A 187 -2.78 2.39 14.88
N GLU A 188 -2.86 1.15 15.34
CA GLU A 188 -1.71 0.26 15.48
C GLU A 188 -1.59 -0.64 14.24
N ASN A 189 -2.15 -1.84 14.25
CA ASN A 189 -1.99 -2.81 13.18
C ASN A 189 -3.34 -3.20 12.57
N PHE A 190 -3.30 -3.64 11.30
CA PHE A 190 -4.49 -4.10 10.58
C PHE A 190 -5.60 -3.05 10.56
N ALA A 191 -5.31 -1.86 10.06
CA ALA A 191 -6.20 -0.72 10.12
C ALA A 191 -6.24 0.04 8.78
N GLN A 192 -7.03 1.12 8.76
CA GLN A 192 -7.07 2.05 7.62
C GLN A 192 -7.31 1.31 6.30
N GLY A 193 -8.45 0.63 6.23
CA GLY A 193 -8.87 -0.10 5.04
C GLY A 193 -8.11 -1.40 4.78
N ALA A 194 -7.40 -1.98 5.75
CA ALA A 194 -6.70 -3.25 5.55
C ALA A 194 -7.65 -4.44 5.37
N GLY A 195 -7.35 -5.35 4.42
CA GLY A 195 -8.13 -6.55 4.15
C GLY A 195 -7.37 -7.85 4.40
N VAL A 196 -7.81 -8.66 5.37
CA VAL A 196 -7.20 -9.97 5.68
C VAL A 196 -8.25 -11.06 5.63
N LEU A 197 -8.15 -11.95 4.64
CA LEU A 197 -9.21 -12.94 4.38
C LEU A 197 -10.60 -12.27 4.33
N GLY A 198 -10.63 -11.02 3.83
CA GLY A 198 -11.79 -10.14 3.88
C GLY A 198 -11.64 -8.94 2.96
N VAL A 199 -12.53 -7.98 3.10
CA VAL A 199 -12.47 -6.67 2.42
C VAL A 199 -12.46 -5.59 3.47
N GLY A 200 -11.39 -4.78 3.48
CA GLY A 200 -11.31 -3.54 4.23
C GLY A 200 -11.37 -2.35 3.29
N MET A 201 -12.06 -1.29 3.70
CA MET A 201 -12.19 -0.08 2.92
C MET A 201 -12.26 1.14 3.84
N LEU A 202 -11.41 2.12 3.56
CA LEU A 202 -11.51 3.48 4.06
C LEU A 202 -11.62 4.39 2.84
N ILE A 203 -12.65 5.22 2.81
CA ILE A 203 -12.82 6.30 1.83
C ILE A 203 -12.91 7.59 2.61
N ASP A 204 -12.11 8.56 2.21
CA ASP A 204 -12.21 9.94 2.62
C ASP A 204 -12.44 10.82 1.39
N THR A 205 -13.23 11.86 1.50
CA THR A 205 -13.55 12.70 0.35
C THR A 205 -12.88 14.07 0.38
N GLY A 206 -11.97 14.27 1.30
CA GLY A 206 -11.08 15.41 1.31
C GLY A 206 -11.03 16.17 2.61
N GLY A 207 -9.92 16.79 2.79
CA GLY A 207 -9.49 17.49 3.99
C GLY A 207 -7.99 17.70 3.92
N ARG A 208 -7.39 17.85 5.06
CA ARG A 208 -5.96 17.78 5.24
C ARG A 208 -5.69 16.79 6.37
N ASP A 209 -5.38 15.56 5.99
CA ASP A 209 -5.55 14.44 6.86
C ASP A 209 -4.23 13.85 7.36
N GLU A 210 -4.28 13.23 8.53
CA GLU A 210 -3.14 12.56 9.14
C GLU A 210 -3.45 11.08 9.36
N TYR A 211 -2.83 10.22 8.54
CA TYR A 211 -2.93 8.77 8.64
C TYR A 211 -1.70 8.18 9.30
N ARG A 212 -1.83 7.66 10.52
CA ARG A 212 -0.73 7.00 11.22
C ARG A 212 -1.08 5.59 11.65
N CYS A 213 -0.19 4.67 11.33
CA CYS A 213 -0.31 3.29 11.78
C CYS A 213 1.05 2.65 11.97
N HIS A 214 1.05 1.45 12.56
CA HIS A 214 2.28 0.71 12.73
C HIS A 214 2.53 -0.25 11.59
N SER A 215 1.61 -1.19 11.34
CA SER A 215 1.85 -2.26 10.37
C SER A 215 0.55 -2.79 9.76
N PHE A 216 0.64 -3.21 8.50
CA PHE A 216 -0.45 -3.79 7.74
C PHE A 216 -1.70 -2.90 7.74
N CYS A 217 -1.57 -1.76 7.09
CA CYS A 217 -2.55 -0.68 7.10
C CYS A 217 -2.52 0.10 5.78
N GLN A 218 -3.29 1.17 5.71
CA GLN A 218 -3.34 2.05 4.54
C GLN A 218 -3.55 1.25 3.24
N GLY A 219 -4.67 0.51 3.20
CA GLY A 219 -5.05 -0.27 2.05
C GLY A 219 -4.26 -1.56 1.84
N ALA A 220 -3.66 -2.15 2.89
CA ALA A 220 -2.93 -3.42 2.76
C ALA A 220 -3.84 -4.64 2.56
N GLY A 221 -3.47 -5.59 1.69
CA GLY A 221 -4.23 -6.80 1.38
C GLY A 221 -3.48 -8.11 1.62
N PHE A 222 -4.11 -9.08 2.32
CA PHE A 222 -3.58 -10.43 2.54
C PHE A 222 -4.70 -11.48 2.39
N LEU A 223 -4.62 -12.34 1.37
CA LEU A 223 -5.70 -13.27 1.01
C LEU A 223 -7.08 -12.58 0.95
N GLY A 224 -7.09 -11.28 0.67
CA GLY A 224 -8.25 -10.40 0.71
C GLY A 224 -7.96 -9.13 -0.06
N VAL A 225 -8.80 -8.13 0.12
CA VAL A 225 -8.66 -6.82 -0.51
C VAL A 225 -8.64 -5.73 0.55
N GLY A 226 -7.60 -4.91 0.54
CA GLY A 226 -7.52 -3.67 1.30
C GLY A 226 -7.59 -2.47 0.35
N LEU A 227 -8.32 -1.45 0.75
CA LEU A 227 -8.46 -0.19 0.02
C LEU A 227 -8.42 0.98 0.99
N ILE A 228 -7.61 1.97 0.68
CA ILE A 228 -7.76 3.34 1.13
C ILE A 228 -7.91 4.21 -0.12
N ALA A 229 -8.87 5.12 -0.12
CA ALA A 229 -9.09 6.07 -1.19
C ALA A 229 -9.36 7.45 -0.61
N GLU A 230 -8.55 8.41 -1.03
CA GLU A 230 -8.67 9.82 -0.69
C GLU A 230 -8.97 10.61 -1.96
N SER A 231 -9.80 11.62 -1.87
CA SER A 231 -10.17 12.40 -3.05
C SER A 231 -9.37 13.69 -3.22
N GLY A 232 -8.72 14.15 -2.17
CA GLY A 232 -7.83 15.29 -2.24
C GLY A 232 -7.68 16.05 -0.95
N GLY A 233 -6.51 16.54 -0.75
CA GLY A 233 -6.05 17.22 0.45
C GLY A 233 -4.55 17.48 0.31
N ASN A 234 -3.89 17.81 1.39
CA ASN A 234 -2.44 17.76 1.47
C ASN A 234 -2.10 16.85 2.65
N ASP A 235 -2.02 15.57 2.39
CA ASP A 235 -2.17 14.53 3.38
C ASP A 235 -0.84 13.93 3.85
N GLN A 236 -0.87 13.34 5.03
CA GLN A 236 0.32 12.74 5.62
C GLN A 236 0.08 11.28 5.99
N TYR A 237 0.74 10.40 5.27
CA TYR A 237 0.69 8.96 5.48
C TYR A 237 1.95 8.47 6.17
N HIS A 238 1.81 7.95 7.38
CA HIS A 238 2.90 7.42 8.18
C HIS A 238 2.69 5.97 8.56
N ALA A 239 3.62 5.10 8.18
CA ALA A 239 3.63 3.70 8.59
C ALA A 239 5.04 3.21 8.93
N ALA A 240 5.13 2.17 9.76
CA ALA A 240 6.42 1.52 9.98
C ALA A 240 6.75 0.52 8.87
N VAL A 241 5.75 -0.26 8.41
CA VAL A 241 5.98 -1.33 7.43
C VAL A 241 4.65 -1.91 6.91
N TYR A 242 4.64 -2.55 5.73
CA TYR A 242 3.49 -3.23 5.15
C TYR A 242 2.25 -2.33 4.98
N ALA A 243 2.41 -1.19 4.32
CA ALA A 243 1.36 -0.19 4.19
C ALA A 243 1.33 0.44 2.80
N GLN A 244 0.46 1.43 2.63
CA GLN A 244 0.39 2.26 1.43
C GLN A 244 0.24 1.41 0.17
N GLY A 245 -0.88 0.66 0.10
CA GLY A 245 -1.18 -0.21 -1.02
C GLY A 245 -0.34 -1.51 -1.05
N PHE A 246 0.04 -2.06 0.10
CA PHE A 246 0.81 -3.29 0.21
C PHE A 246 0.00 -4.55 -0.12
N GLY A 247 0.49 -5.37 -1.06
CA GLY A 247 -0.10 -6.67 -1.42
C GLY A 247 0.72 -7.85 -0.92
N PHE A 248 0.20 -8.60 0.08
CA PHE A 248 0.81 -9.82 0.57
C PHE A 248 0.11 -11.05 -0.01
N ILE A 249 0.61 -12.23 0.20
CA ILE A 249 0.20 -13.53 -0.35
C ILE A 249 -1.21 -13.52 -0.94
N ARG A 250 -1.33 -13.55 -2.26
CA ARG A 250 -2.60 -13.57 -3.02
C ARG A 250 -3.60 -12.49 -2.58
N GLY A 251 -3.13 -11.42 -1.95
CA GLY A 251 -3.92 -10.25 -1.55
C GLY A 251 -3.80 -9.14 -2.59
N LEU A 252 -4.76 -8.22 -2.56
CA LEU A 252 -4.74 -6.99 -3.31
C LEU A 252 -4.73 -5.84 -2.32
N GLY A 253 -3.67 -5.05 -2.32
CA GLY A 253 -3.57 -3.80 -1.57
C GLY A 253 -3.71 -2.62 -2.53
N LEU A 254 -4.57 -1.68 -2.20
CA LEU A 254 -4.85 -0.49 -3.01
C LEU A 254 -4.78 0.76 -2.15
N MET A 255 -4.05 1.74 -2.63
CA MET A 255 -4.08 3.11 -2.17
C MET A 255 -4.30 4.00 -3.36
N LEU A 256 -5.35 4.82 -3.32
CA LEU A 256 -5.77 5.70 -4.39
C LEU A 256 -5.83 7.12 -3.84
N GLU A 257 -5.09 8.03 -4.45
CA GLU A 257 -5.03 9.43 -4.10
C GLU A 257 -5.52 10.30 -5.26
N GLY A 258 -6.32 11.28 -4.96
CA GLY A 258 -6.96 12.09 -5.99
C GLY A 258 -6.24 13.38 -6.32
N ALA A 259 -5.79 14.11 -5.34
CA ALA A 259 -5.05 15.36 -5.52
C ALA A 259 -4.54 15.93 -4.20
N GLY A 260 -3.36 16.49 -4.21
CA GLY A 260 -2.78 17.17 -3.04
C GLY A 260 -1.27 17.25 -3.19
N ASP A 261 -0.61 18.00 -2.35
CA ASP A 261 0.84 17.87 -2.18
C ASP A 261 1.07 16.94 -0.97
N ASP A 262 1.23 15.64 -1.24
CA ASP A 262 1.12 14.60 -0.24
C ASP A 262 2.47 14.07 0.25
N ARG A 263 2.43 13.41 1.39
CA ARG A 263 3.63 12.84 1.96
C ARG A 263 3.44 11.41 2.43
N TYR A 264 4.04 10.49 1.72
CA TYR A 264 4.07 9.07 2.01
C TYR A 264 5.36 8.68 2.71
N PHE A 265 5.29 8.32 3.97
CA PHE A 265 6.44 7.84 4.73
C PHE A 265 6.23 6.41 5.22
N ALA A 266 7.17 5.52 4.91
CA ALA A 266 7.20 4.17 5.44
C ALA A 266 8.62 3.73 5.79
N GLY A 267 8.84 3.24 7.02
CA GLY A 267 10.14 2.74 7.46
C GLY A 267 10.58 3.23 8.84
N GLY A 268 11.90 3.24 9.06
CA GLY A 268 12.54 3.82 10.24
C GLY A 268 12.50 3.00 11.53
N ILE A 269 11.78 1.88 11.58
CA ILE A 269 11.61 1.07 12.81
C ILE A 269 12.34 -0.28 12.72
N TYR A 270 12.19 -1.02 11.62
CA TYR A 270 12.72 -2.37 11.47
C TYR A 270 14.01 -2.38 10.65
N PRO A 271 15.20 -2.51 11.26
CA PRO A 271 16.46 -2.48 10.53
C PRO A 271 16.56 -3.64 9.54
N ASP A 272 17.05 -3.36 8.33
CA ASP A 272 17.42 -4.41 7.39
C ASP A 272 18.83 -4.95 7.71
N TYR A 273 18.98 -6.28 7.70
CA TYR A 273 20.23 -6.95 8.04
C TYR A 273 21.37 -6.69 7.04
N ARG A 274 21.04 -6.26 5.82
CA ARG A 274 22.04 -5.99 4.77
C ARG A 274 22.85 -4.74 5.04
N GLU A 275 22.20 -3.75 5.67
CA GLU A 275 22.80 -2.46 6.02
C GLU A 275 22.41 -2.07 7.47
N PRO A 276 22.91 -2.81 8.48
CA PRO A 276 22.49 -2.62 9.87
C PRO A 276 22.68 -1.18 10.35
N GLY A 277 21.63 -0.58 10.90
CA GLY A 277 21.61 0.80 11.41
C GLY A 277 21.67 1.89 10.35
N LYS A 278 21.58 1.54 9.06
CA LYS A 278 21.58 2.49 7.93
C LYS A 278 20.39 2.34 7.01
N ALA A 279 19.71 1.22 7.05
CA ALA A 279 18.55 0.92 6.22
C ALA A 279 17.47 0.20 7.04
N TYR A 280 16.23 0.41 6.65
CA TYR A 280 15.06 -0.13 7.32
C TYR A 280 14.13 -0.80 6.31
N LEU A 281 13.31 -1.74 6.77
CA LEU A 281 12.25 -2.31 5.96
C LEU A 281 11.10 -1.30 5.84
N SER A 282 10.62 -1.08 4.64
CA SER A 282 9.39 -0.33 4.34
C SER A 282 8.28 -1.25 3.88
N MET A 283 8.54 -2.09 2.88
CA MET A 283 7.57 -3.02 2.28
C MET A 283 6.22 -2.34 2.05
N SER A 284 6.25 -1.19 1.37
CA SER A 284 5.13 -0.25 1.25
C SER A 284 5.18 0.48 -0.10
N GLN A 285 4.24 1.41 -0.31
CA GLN A 285 4.16 2.24 -1.50
C GLN A 285 4.00 1.40 -2.77
N GLY A 286 2.87 0.66 -2.83
CA GLY A 286 2.57 -0.21 -3.94
C GLY A 286 3.47 -1.46 -4.03
N PHE A 287 3.91 -2.02 -2.91
CA PHE A 287 4.79 -3.19 -2.88
C PHE A 287 4.02 -4.52 -2.90
N GLY A 288 4.36 -5.39 -3.85
CA GLY A 288 3.83 -6.75 -3.95
C GLY A 288 4.78 -7.79 -3.39
N TYR A 289 4.36 -8.59 -2.38
CA TYR A 289 5.22 -9.48 -1.63
C TYR A 289 4.73 -10.92 -1.53
N GLY A 290 5.64 -11.87 -1.71
CA GLY A 290 5.43 -13.29 -1.46
C GLY A 290 6.51 -13.91 -0.58
N ILE A 291 6.25 -15.06 -0.01
CA ILE A 291 7.21 -15.80 0.82
C ILE A 291 8.08 -16.67 -0.07
N ARG A 292 9.37 -16.36 -0.12
CA ARG A 292 10.36 -17.21 -0.78
C ARG A 292 10.66 -18.42 0.09
N PRO A 293 10.61 -19.66 -0.46
CA PRO A 293 10.97 -20.83 0.32
C PRO A 293 12.46 -20.79 0.70
N TRP A 294 12.75 -21.12 1.95
CA TRP A 294 14.12 -21.19 2.47
C TRP A 294 14.24 -22.27 3.53
N GLY A 295 15.09 -23.23 3.30
CA GLY A 295 15.19 -24.42 4.18
C GLY A 295 13.84 -25.16 4.21
N ASP A 296 13.29 -25.34 5.40
CA ASP A 296 12.01 -26.01 5.62
C ASP A 296 10.80 -25.04 5.52
N LEU A 297 11.03 -23.74 5.27
CA LEU A 297 9.97 -22.76 5.12
C LEU A 297 9.24 -22.95 3.79
N ALA A 298 7.95 -23.17 3.85
CA ALA A 298 7.10 -23.26 2.66
C ALA A 298 7.02 -21.89 1.96
N GLY A 299 7.10 -21.89 0.62
CA GLY A 299 6.90 -20.70 -0.19
C GLY A 299 5.43 -20.43 -0.46
N ALA A 300 5.10 -19.15 -0.65
CA ALA A 300 3.77 -18.72 -1.08
C ALA A 300 3.88 -17.59 -2.10
N SER A 301 3.07 -17.67 -3.18
CA SER A 301 3.05 -16.63 -4.21
C SER A 301 2.60 -15.29 -3.63
N GLY A 302 3.20 -14.21 -4.12
CA GLY A 302 2.89 -12.86 -3.69
C GLY A 302 1.49 -12.38 -4.08
N GLY A 303 1.20 -11.18 -3.64
CA GLY A 303 0.02 -10.41 -3.95
C GLY A 303 0.32 -9.28 -4.92
N ILE A 304 -0.66 -8.42 -5.11
CA ILE A 304 -0.57 -7.21 -5.91
C ILE A 304 -0.67 -6.03 -4.97
N GLY A 305 0.34 -5.14 -5.00
CA GLY A 305 0.33 -3.87 -4.29
C GLY A 305 0.26 -2.72 -5.29
N ILE A 306 -0.61 -1.75 -5.03
CA ILE A 306 -0.81 -0.59 -5.90
C ILE A 306 -0.92 0.67 -5.04
N LEU A 307 -0.14 1.69 -5.38
CA LEU A 307 -0.34 3.07 -5.01
C LEU A 307 -0.54 3.85 -6.31
N ASP A 308 -1.64 4.57 -6.41
CA ASP A 308 -2.02 5.38 -7.57
C ASP A 308 -2.33 6.79 -7.08
N ASP A 309 -1.52 7.75 -7.50
CA ASP A 309 -1.67 9.17 -7.22
C ASP A 309 -2.02 9.90 -8.51
N ALA A 310 -3.00 10.76 -8.43
CA ALA A 310 -3.48 11.43 -9.62
C ALA A 310 -2.87 12.84 -9.83
N ARG A 311 -2.51 13.53 -8.77
CA ARG A 311 -1.96 14.90 -8.88
C ARG A 311 -1.35 15.38 -7.57
N GLY A 312 -0.26 16.06 -7.67
CA GLY A 312 0.34 16.75 -6.54
C GLY A 312 1.81 17.06 -6.80
N ASN A 313 2.50 17.61 -5.80
CA ASN A 313 3.96 17.60 -5.77
C ASN A 313 4.34 16.77 -4.55
N ASP A 314 4.56 15.50 -4.77
CA ASP A 314 4.47 14.49 -3.75
C ASP A 314 5.83 14.02 -3.23
N GLN A 315 5.83 13.49 -2.02
CA GLN A 315 7.03 12.97 -1.40
C GLN A 315 6.87 11.50 -1.03
N TYR A 316 7.46 10.62 -1.82
CA TYR A 316 7.52 9.19 -1.57
C TYR A 316 8.79 8.83 -0.81
N LEU A 317 8.69 8.66 0.49
CA LEU A 317 9.80 8.43 1.40
C LEU A 317 9.78 7.00 1.93
N GLY A 318 10.47 6.13 1.21
CA GLY A 318 10.64 4.72 1.57
C GLY A 318 12.10 4.37 1.85
N ASP A 319 12.32 3.10 2.19
CA ASP A 319 13.66 2.54 2.31
C ASP A 319 13.74 1.21 1.53
N TYR A 320 13.88 0.05 2.15
CA TYR A 320 13.98 -1.23 1.45
C TYR A 320 12.61 -1.79 1.10
N PHE A 321 12.46 -2.25 -0.15
CA PHE A 321 11.24 -2.84 -0.69
C PHE A 321 10.07 -1.86 -0.73
N SER A 322 10.15 -0.87 -1.60
CA SER A 322 9.15 0.20 -1.72
C SER A 322 8.99 0.70 -3.15
N GLN A 323 8.07 1.61 -3.34
CA GLN A 323 7.88 2.37 -4.58
C GLN A 323 7.71 1.47 -5.81
N GLY A 324 6.59 0.74 -5.85
CA GLY A 324 6.22 -0.09 -6.98
C GLY A 324 7.10 -1.33 -7.18
N ALA A 325 7.79 -1.80 -6.14
CA ALA A 325 8.62 -3.00 -6.28
C ALA A 325 7.85 -4.31 -6.06
N GLY A 326 8.35 -5.41 -6.62
CA GLY A 326 7.76 -6.74 -6.45
C GLY A 326 8.78 -7.77 -6.00
N TYR A 327 8.35 -8.71 -5.13
CA TYR A 327 9.17 -9.78 -4.60
C TYR A 327 8.43 -11.12 -4.59
N TRP A 328 9.07 -12.18 -5.03
CA TRP A 328 8.61 -13.58 -5.00
C TRP A 328 7.16 -13.78 -5.49
N TYR A 329 7.00 -13.80 -6.81
CA TYR A 329 5.69 -13.89 -7.48
C TYR A 329 4.72 -12.78 -7.07
N GLY A 330 5.21 -11.63 -6.63
CA GLY A 330 4.44 -10.41 -6.36
C GLY A 330 4.47 -9.46 -7.55
N LEU A 331 3.46 -8.59 -7.62
CA LEU A 331 3.42 -7.45 -8.51
C LEU A 331 3.31 -6.18 -7.67
N GLY A 332 4.27 -5.27 -7.82
CA GLY A 332 4.21 -3.95 -7.23
C GLY A 332 4.01 -2.88 -8.30
N ILE A 333 3.17 -1.90 -8.00
CA ILE A 333 2.88 -0.76 -8.88
C ILE A 333 2.83 0.51 -8.03
N LEU A 334 3.58 1.52 -8.44
CA LEU A 334 3.37 2.90 -8.06
C LEU A 334 3.13 3.67 -9.35
N ASN A 335 2.00 4.36 -9.44
CA ASN A 335 1.67 5.25 -10.53
C ASN A 335 1.47 6.65 -9.97
N ASP A 336 2.17 7.62 -10.56
CA ASP A 336 1.94 9.03 -10.38
C ASP A 336 1.52 9.64 -11.72
N SER A 337 0.57 10.55 -11.69
CA SER A 337 0.05 11.10 -12.94
C SER A 337 0.45 12.55 -13.19
N ALA A 338 0.86 13.30 -12.19
CA ALA A 338 1.33 14.67 -12.41
C ALA A 338 1.89 15.31 -11.15
N GLY A 339 3.01 15.94 -11.27
CA GLY A 339 3.60 16.71 -10.17
C GLY A 339 5.05 17.07 -10.42
N HIS A 340 5.70 17.58 -9.39
CA HIS A 340 7.14 17.65 -9.29
C HIS A 340 7.55 16.85 -8.05
N ASP A 341 7.92 15.61 -8.26
CA ASP A 341 7.86 14.61 -7.23
C ASP A 341 9.23 14.20 -6.69
N LEU A 342 9.23 13.75 -5.45
CA LEU A 342 10.44 13.29 -4.79
C LEU A 342 10.32 11.82 -4.39
N TYR A 343 11.00 10.96 -5.11
CA TYR A 343 11.10 9.53 -4.82
C TYR A 343 12.41 9.23 -4.09
N THR A 344 12.34 8.98 -2.80
CA THR A 344 13.52 8.61 -2.00
C THR A 344 13.39 7.19 -1.47
N ALA A 345 14.37 6.32 -1.81
CA ALA A 345 14.35 4.92 -1.40
C ALA A 345 15.74 4.38 -1.04
N GLY A 346 15.75 3.18 -0.50
CA GLY A 346 16.97 2.44 -0.19
C GLY A 346 17.40 1.47 -1.30
N ARG A 347 16.88 0.23 -1.24
CA ARG A 347 17.18 -0.88 -2.16
C ARG A 347 15.90 -1.64 -2.48
N TYR A 348 15.88 -2.34 -3.61
CA TYR A 348 14.72 -3.11 -4.05
C TYR A 348 13.46 -2.22 -4.15
N SER A 349 13.59 -1.13 -4.90
CA SER A 349 12.63 -0.04 -4.93
C SER A 349 12.54 0.59 -6.32
N GLN A 350 11.67 1.57 -6.48
CA GLN A 350 11.50 2.35 -7.70
C GLN A 350 11.32 1.45 -8.93
N GLY A 351 10.23 0.66 -8.92
CA GLY A 351 9.88 -0.23 -10.02
C GLY A 351 10.78 -1.47 -10.15
N ALA A 352 11.47 -1.89 -9.08
CA ALA A 352 12.34 -3.07 -9.17
C ALA A 352 11.56 -4.38 -9.05
N GLY A 353 11.86 -5.35 -9.92
CA GLY A 353 11.42 -6.73 -9.79
C GLY A 353 12.47 -7.60 -9.16
N ILE A 354 12.12 -8.43 -8.16
CA ILE A 354 13.06 -9.25 -7.40
C ILE A 354 12.53 -10.68 -7.26
N HIS A 355 13.33 -11.68 -7.67
CA HIS A 355 13.05 -13.10 -7.50
C HIS A 355 11.69 -13.54 -8.07
N LEU A 356 11.60 -13.67 -9.41
CA LEU A 356 10.40 -14.14 -10.11
C LEU A 356 9.19 -13.21 -9.94
N ALA A 357 9.40 -11.90 -9.83
CA ALA A 357 8.38 -10.91 -9.62
C ALA A 357 8.41 -9.80 -10.67
N ALA A 358 7.43 -8.92 -10.61
CA ALA A 358 7.40 -7.70 -11.42
C ALA A 358 7.28 -6.47 -10.53
N GLY A 359 8.03 -5.42 -10.87
CA GLY A 359 7.93 -4.10 -10.26
C GLY A 359 7.74 -3.03 -11.34
N ILE A 360 6.88 -2.05 -11.05
CA ILE A 360 6.55 -0.97 -11.98
C ILE A 360 6.46 0.33 -11.18
N LEU A 361 7.17 1.35 -11.62
CA LEU A 361 6.94 2.73 -11.26
C LEU A 361 6.67 3.48 -12.55
N THR A 362 5.55 4.21 -12.59
CA THR A 362 5.22 5.10 -13.71
C THR A 362 5.03 6.51 -13.16
N ASP A 363 5.58 7.47 -13.87
CA ASP A 363 5.33 8.88 -13.71
C ASP A 363 4.86 9.46 -15.05
N ALA A 364 3.84 10.29 -15.02
CA ALA A 364 3.28 10.77 -16.27
C ALA A 364 3.74 12.17 -16.63
N SER A 365 4.18 13.00 -15.68
CA SER A 365 4.70 14.33 -15.98
C SER A 365 5.23 15.08 -14.77
N GLY A 366 6.33 15.74 -14.90
CA GLY A 366 6.88 16.60 -13.85
C GLY A 366 8.37 16.86 -14.07
N ASP A 367 8.99 17.69 -13.24
CA ASP A 367 10.44 17.73 -13.10
C ASP A 367 10.79 16.94 -11.82
N ASP A 368 11.17 15.66 -11.94
CA ASP A 368 11.14 14.70 -10.85
C ASP A 368 12.51 14.29 -10.33
N HIS A 369 12.55 13.87 -9.08
CA HIS A 369 13.78 13.47 -8.42
C HIS A 369 13.72 12.03 -7.91
N TYR A 370 14.43 11.11 -8.54
CA TYR A 370 14.54 9.70 -8.17
C TYR A 370 15.85 9.43 -7.45
N LEU A 371 15.80 9.20 -6.15
CA LEU A 371 16.98 8.89 -5.33
C LEU A 371 16.90 7.47 -4.75
N ALA A 372 17.77 6.58 -5.21
CA ALA A 372 17.98 5.26 -4.61
C ALA A 372 19.39 5.15 -4.02
N ARG A 373 19.48 4.98 -2.69
CA ARG A 373 20.79 4.95 -2.01
C ARG A 373 21.64 3.72 -2.36
N TYR A 374 20.99 2.62 -2.66
CA TYR A 374 21.62 1.34 -2.99
C TYR A 374 21.01 0.77 -4.26
N GLY A 375 21.63 -0.24 -4.83
CA GLY A 375 21.09 -0.94 -6.00
C GLY A 375 20.15 -2.07 -5.59
N VAL A 376 19.65 -2.60 -6.45
CA VAL A 376 18.57 -3.01 -7.33
C VAL A 376 17.40 -2.02 -7.23
N SER A 377 17.37 -1.02 -8.09
CA SER A 377 16.38 0.05 -8.06
C SER A 377 16.18 0.66 -9.47
N GLN A 378 15.31 1.61 -9.59
CA GLN A 378 15.08 2.37 -10.82
C GLN A 378 14.90 1.47 -12.06
N GLY A 379 13.82 0.64 -12.03
CA GLY A 379 13.49 -0.25 -13.11
C GLY A 379 14.42 -1.47 -13.26
N CYS A 380 15.12 -1.89 -12.20
CA CYS A 380 16.01 -3.04 -12.27
C CYS A 380 15.25 -4.38 -12.16
N GLY A 381 15.54 -5.33 -13.07
CA GLY A 381 15.14 -6.73 -12.94
C GLY A 381 16.22 -7.58 -12.31
N HIS A 382 15.92 -8.27 -11.19
CA HIS A 382 16.88 -9.08 -10.45
C HIS A 382 16.39 -10.49 -10.17
N ASP A 383 17.18 -11.49 -10.58
CA ASP A 383 16.94 -12.92 -10.34
C ASP A 383 15.61 -13.42 -10.95
N LEU A 384 15.59 -13.54 -12.30
CA LEU A 384 14.45 -13.97 -13.10
C LEU A 384 13.21 -13.06 -12.95
N ALA A 385 13.41 -11.79 -12.71
CA ALA A 385 12.36 -10.82 -12.52
C ALA A 385 12.41 -9.71 -13.55
N VAL A 386 11.35 -8.94 -13.64
CA VAL A 386 11.24 -7.77 -14.52
C VAL A 386 11.02 -6.51 -13.70
N GLY A 387 11.71 -5.42 -14.06
CA GLY A 387 11.56 -4.12 -13.42
C GLY A 387 11.38 -3.03 -14.46
N PHE A 388 10.49 -2.08 -14.16
CA PHE A 388 10.18 -0.95 -15.01
C PHE A 388 10.13 0.35 -14.20
N LEU A 389 10.85 1.38 -14.67
CA LEU A 389 10.61 2.76 -14.34
C LEU A 389 10.31 3.47 -15.66
N LEU A 390 9.12 4.05 -15.75
CA LEU A 390 8.63 4.70 -16.96
C LEU A 390 8.24 6.13 -16.60
N ASP A 391 8.98 7.07 -17.13
CA ASP A 391 8.76 8.49 -17.00
C ASP A 391 8.30 9.07 -18.34
N ASN A 392 7.31 9.92 -18.35
CA ASN A 392 6.77 10.47 -19.59
C ASN A 392 7.08 11.95 -19.78
N GLY A 393 8.01 12.49 -19.02
CA GLY A 393 8.62 13.76 -19.35
C GLY A 393 8.66 14.80 -18.28
N GLY A 394 9.72 15.56 -18.34
CA GLY A 394 10.14 16.56 -17.39
C GLY A 394 11.60 16.87 -17.57
N ASN A 395 12.22 17.54 -16.61
CA ASN A 395 13.68 17.62 -16.54
C ASN A 395 14.11 16.86 -15.28
N ASP A 396 14.44 15.61 -15.44
CA ASP A 396 14.43 14.64 -14.36
C ASP A 396 15.82 14.33 -13.84
N ARG A 397 15.86 13.86 -12.61
CA ARG A 397 17.10 13.54 -11.96
C ARG A 397 17.11 12.17 -11.34
N TYR A 398 17.83 11.26 -11.95
CA TYR A 398 18.00 9.89 -11.51
C TYR A 398 19.32 9.70 -10.79
N ILE A 399 19.29 9.42 -9.48
CA ILE A 399 20.47 9.14 -8.67
C ILE A 399 20.37 7.73 -8.12
N GLY A 400 21.24 6.84 -8.62
CA GLY A 400 21.27 5.44 -8.24
C GLY A 400 22.57 4.97 -7.59
N GLY A 401 22.52 3.88 -6.85
CA GLY A 401 23.68 3.21 -6.27
C GLY A 401 24.44 2.39 -7.31
N THR A 402 24.09 1.12 -7.41
CA THR A 402 24.54 0.17 -8.44
C THR A 402 23.33 -0.65 -8.88
N LEU A 403 23.38 -1.35 -10.01
CA LEU A 403 22.26 -2.13 -10.52
C LEU A 403 20.94 -1.32 -10.50
N SER A 404 20.98 -0.17 -11.14
CA SER A 404 19.86 0.76 -11.25
C SER A 404 19.76 1.31 -12.67
N GLN A 405 18.80 2.17 -12.92
CA GLN A 405 18.59 2.80 -14.22
C GLN A 405 18.47 1.77 -15.35
N GLY A 406 17.45 0.90 -15.25
CA GLY A 406 17.14 -0.10 -16.24
C GLY A 406 18.12 -1.27 -16.29
N ALA A 407 18.79 -1.59 -15.19
CA ALA A 407 19.75 -2.71 -15.16
C ALA A 407 19.08 -4.08 -15.12
N GLY A 408 19.67 -5.06 -15.82
CA GLY A 408 19.34 -6.49 -15.69
C GLY A 408 20.41 -7.23 -14.90
N ASN A 409 20.02 -8.01 -13.90
CA ASN A 409 20.94 -8.78 -13.06
C ASN A 409 20.38 -10.17 -12.73
N GLY A 410 21.25 -11.18 -12.68
CA GLY A 410 20.88 -12.54 -12.30
C GLY A 410 19.76 -13.14 -13.17
N ASN A 411 19.83 -13.02 -14.49
CA ASN A 411 18.80 -13.39 -15.46
C ASN A 411 17.53 -12.52 -15.37
N GLY A 412 17.69 -11.29 -14.91
CA GLY A 412 16.62 -10.30 -14.85
C GLY A 412 16.54 -9.44 -16.11
N PHE A 413 15.40 -8.79 -16.28
CA PHE A 413 15.13 -7.83 -17.33
C PHE A 413 14.75 -6.49 -16.71
N GLY A 414 15.53 -5.43 -16.97
CA GLY A 414 15.33 -4.11 -16.41
C GLY A 414 15.10 -3.06 -17.50
N VAL A 415 14.21 -2.11 -17.24
CA VAL A 415 13.91 -0.99 -18.14
C VAL A 415 13.81 0.29 -17.31
N LEU A 416 14.52 1.33 -17.74
CA LEU A 416 14.20 2.73 -17.48
C LEU A 416 13.88 3.37 -18.82
N SER A 417 12.72 3.96 -18.95
CA SER A 417 12.33 4.75 -20.11
C SER A 417 11.94 6.14 -19.65
N ASP A 418 12.56 7.12 -20.25
CA ASP A 418 12.28 8.53 -20.07
C ASP A 418 11.84 9.13 -21.40
N ASN A 419 10.93 10.06 -21.38
CA ASN A 419 10.36 10.61 -22.59
C ASN A 419 10.36 12.15 -22.59
N GLY A 420 11.54 12.70 -22.72
CA GLY A 420 11.76 14.09 -23.01
C GLY A 420 12.04 15.00 -21.83
N GLY A 421 13.06 15.79 -21.99
CA GLY A 421 13.54 16.70 -20.97
C GLY A 421 14.99 17.09 -21.17
N ASN A 422 15.61 17.59 -20.09
CA ASN A 422 17.06 17.73 -19.99
C ASN A 422 17.50 17.00 -18.73
N ASP A 423 17.84 15.73 -18.87
CA ASP A 423 17.84 14.78 -17.78
C ASP A 423 19.24 14.47 -17.24
N GLU A 424 19.29 14.13 -15.96
CA GLU A 424 20.54 13.83 -15.28
C GLU A 424 20.54 12.40 -14.71
N TYR A 425 21.33 11.50 -15.30
CA TYR A 425 21.49 10.11 -14.91
C TYR A 425 22.79 9.91 -14.15
N TYR A 426 22.73 9.89 -12.81
CA TYR A 426 23.88 9.64 -11.94
C TYR A 426 23.84 8.23 -11.37
N LEU A 427 24.89 7.48 -11.66
CA LEU A 427 25.04 6.13 -11.15
C LEU A 427 26.49 5.91 -10.70
N ARG A 428 26.68 5.17 -9.62
CA ARG A 428 28.03 4.85 -9.14
C ARG A 428 28.72 3.81 -9.99
N ASP A 429 28.06 2.71 -10.31
CA ASP A 429 28.53 1.68 -11.23
C ASP A 429 27.37 0.73 -11.64
N GLN A 430 27.57 -0.07 -12.70
CA GLN A 430 26.67 -1.12 -13.22
C GLN A 430 25.19 -0.72 -13.33
N GLY A 431 24.87 -0.10 -14.41
CA GLY A 431 23.48 0.31 -14.72
C GLY A 431 23.43 1.11 -16.01
N GLN A 432 22.49 2.02 -16.14
CA GLN A 432 22.23 2.76 -17.37
C GLN A 432 22.00 1.80 -18.57
N GLY A 433 21.03 0.91 -18.42
CA GLY A 433 20.71 -0.09 -19.44
C GLY A 433 21.69 -1.25 -19.55
N HIS A 434 22.41 -1.60 -18.49
CA HIS A 434 23.43 -2.66 -18.50
C HIS A 434 22.85 -4.00 -18.06
N GLY A 435 23.03 -5.05 -18.89
CA GLY A 435 22.87 -6.43 -18.46
C GLY A 435 24.19 -7.01 -17.92
N ASN A 436 24.20 -7.68 -16.78
CA ASN A 436 25.43 -8.21 -16.23
C ASN A 436 25.82 -9.62 -16.72
N THR A 437 27.07 -10.02 -16.45
CA THR A 437 27.63 -11.33 -16.85
C THR A 437 27.28 -12.46 -15.89
N GLU A 438 26.70 -12.20 -14.76
CA GLU A 438 26.37 -13.23 -13.79
C GLU A 438 25.26 -14.13 -14.31
N THR A 439 25.66 -15.13 -15.07
CA THR A 439 24.74 -16.16 -15.59
C THR A 439 24.50 -17.24 -14.55
N PHE A 440 24.03 -16.84 -13.37
CA PHE A 440 23.81 -17.73 -12.24
C PHE A 440 22.91 -18.93 -12.60
N ARG A 441 21.98 -18.74 -13.52
CA ARG A 441 21.09 -19.78 -14.03
C ARG A 441 21.30 -20.10 -15.52
N ARG A 442 22.45 -19.73 -16.07
CA ARG A 442 22.80 -19.92 -17.49
C ARG A 442 21.91 -19.21 -18.49
N LEU A 443 21.26 -18.13 -18.07
CA LEU A 443 20.52 -17.21 -18.93
C LEU A 443 21.15 -15.83 -18.77
N ASP A 444 21.17 -15.06 -19.84
CA ASP A 444 21.71 -13.71 -19.79
C ASP A 444 20.71 -12.74 -19.16
N SER A 445 21.21 -11.70 -18.51
CA SER A 445 20.42 -10.58 -18.05
C SER A 445 20.32 -9.53 -19.14
N PHE A 446 19.22 -8.79 -19.20
CA PHE A 446 19.02 -7.76 -20.20
C PHE A 446 18.64 -6.43 -19.53
N GLY A 447 19.33 -5.35 -19.88
CA GLY A 447 19.10 -4.01 -19.37
C GLY A 447 18.80 -3.02 -20.49
N ILE A 448 17.88 -2.10 -20.23
CA ILE A 448 17.50 -1.04 -21.18
C ILE A 448 17.42 0.28 -20.41
N LEU A 449 18.08 1.32 -20.95
CA LEU A 449 17.78 2.70 -20.68
C LEU A 449 17.40 3.34 -22.01
N PHE A 450 16.17 3.78 -22.15
CA PHE A 450 15.71 4.63 -23.24
C PHE A 450 15.44 6.03 -22.72
N ASP A 451 16.04 7.00 -23.40
CA ASP A 451 15.75 8.38 -23.27
C ASP A 451 15.30 8.88 -24.66
N THR A 452 14.14 9.47 -24.75
CA THR A 452 13.52 9.86 -26.04
C THR A 452 12.91 11.26 -25.93
N GLY A 453 12.63 11.90 -27.05
CA GLY A 453 12.01 13.22 -27.05
C GLY A 453 12.99 14.39 -27.07
N GLY A 454 14.30 14.10 -27.13
CA GLY A 454 15.36 15.07 -27.27
C GLY A 454 15.62 15.89 -26.00
N GLY A 455 16.75 16.54 -25.93
CA GLY A 455 17.17 17.30 -24.75
C GLY A 455 18.67 17.54 -24.72
N LYS A 456 19.17 17.85 -23.54
CA LYS A 456 20.62 17.92 -23.25
C LYS A 456 20.93 17.10 -22.02
N ASP A 457 21.03 15.81 -22.22
CA ASP A 457 21.06 14.83 -21.18
C ASP A 457 22.47 14.50 -20.71
N ARG A 458 22.60 14.13 -19.46
CA ARG A 458 23.89 13.91 -18.81
C ARG A 458 23.95 12.51 -18.18
N TYR A 459 24.90 11.72 -18.63
CA TYR A 459 25.13 10.36 -18.16
C TYR A 459 26.46 10.22 -17.44
N SER A 460 26.48 9.68 -16.23
CA SER A 460 27.73 9.51 -15.45
C SER A 460 28.59 8.33 -15.90
N LEU A 461 28.04 7.34 -16.60
CA LEU A 461 28.76 6.14 -17.03
C LEU A 461 29.09 6.11 -18.54
N GLY A 462 29.27 7.27 -19.17
CA GLY A 462 29.76 7.37 -20.54
C GLY A 462 28.70 7.32 -21.62
N GLY A 463 27.43 7.50 -21.27
CA GLY A 463 26.37 7.80 -22.21
C GLY A 463 26.56 9.16 -22.88
N HIS A 464 25.93 9.37 -23.99
CA HIS A 464 26.00 10.62 -24.74
C HIS A 464 24.67 10.94 -25.38
N ASN A 465 24.33 12.20 -25.33
CA ASN A 465 23.18 12.79 -25.98
C ASN A 465 23.08 12.40 -27.47
N ASN A 466 21.89 12.00 -27.91
CA ASN A 466 21.59 11.58 -29.28
C ASN A 466 22.47 10.40 -29.78
N LYS A 467 22.71 9.38 -28.94
CA LYS A 467 23.49 8.21 -29.28
C LYS A 467 22.93 6.93 -28.73
N VAL A 468 23.21 5.83 -29.43
CA VAL A 468 22.93 4.47 -29.00
C VAL A 468 24.24 3.79 -28.62
N ASN A 469 24.32 3.30 -27.39
CA ASN A 469 25.41 2.49 -26.89
C ASN A 469 24.94 1.05 -26.66
N LEU A 470 25.58 0.09 -27.29
CA LEU A 470 25.38 -1.33 -27.06
C LEU A 470 26.38 -1.81 -26.02
N HIS A 471 25.91 -2.21 -24.87
CA HIS A 471 26.75 -2.79 -23.84
C HIS A 471 27.12 -4.23 -24.21
N PRO A 472 28.36 -4.71 -23.88
CA PRO A 472 28.85 -6.02 -24.34
C PRO A 472 28.09 -7.21 -23.79
N GLN A 473 27.11 -7.03 -22.95
CA GLN A 473 26.37 -8.10 -22.25
C GLN A 473 24.86 -7.85 -22.28
N TRP A 474 24.29 -7.74 -23.47
CA TRP A 474 22.84 -7.65 -23.64
C TRP A 474 22.21 -6.41 -23.00
N GLY A 475 22.87 -5.28 -23.12
CA GLY A 475 22.37 -4.03 -22.61
C GLY A 475 22.27 -2.96 -23.70
N ILE A 476 21.30 -2.08 -23.58
CA ILE A 476 21.09 -0.95 -24.48
C ILE A 476 20.94 0.32 -23.64
N GLN A 477 21.71 1.33 -23.99
CA GLN A 477 21.46 2.70 -23.63
C GLN A 477 21.20 3.47 -24.92
N ALA A 478 20.02 4.02 -25.11
CA ALA A 478 19.67 4.79 -26.28
C ALA A 478 19.07 6.11 -25.85
N ASP A 479 19.69 7.17 -26.35
CA ASP A 479 19.20 8.53 -26.28
C ASP A 479 18.87 8.96 -27.71
N LEU A 480 17.61 9.27 -27.95
CA LEU A 480 17.03 9.50 -29.27
C LEU A 480 16.35 10.88 -29.33
N PRO A 481 16.51 11.62 -30.45
CA PRO A 481 15.91 12.95 -30.59
C PRO A 481 14.39 12.94 -30.65
#